data_ba75db5a0d06c7910eb8bfc0fa4b7997
#
_entry.id   ba75db5a0d06c7910eb8bfc0fa4b7997
#
_cell.length_a   1.000
_cell.length_b   1.000
_cell.length_c   1.000
_cell.angle_alpha   90.00
_cell.angle_beta   90.00
_cell.angle_gamma   90.00
#
_symmetry.space_group_name_H-M   'P 1'
#
loop_
_entity.id
_entity.type
_entity.pdbx_description
1 polymer ?
#
loop_
_entity_poly.entity_id
_entity_poly.type
_entity_poly.pdbx_seq_one_letter_code
_entity_poly.pdbx_strand_id
1 'polypeptide(L)'
;MDKEIKSEDLKIELRTLTKDDYLGLKSSMMEAYAEWEGASFWGETHINKLVEIFPEGQICILVNGAIAGCALSLIVNYKQFGDNHTYTQITGNYSFSTHNPKGDVLYGIDFFVHPEFRGMRIGRRLYDARKEICERHNLRAIIAGGRIPKYKDYADQLTPKAYLEKVKGKEIHDPTLSFQLANDFHVRKILKGYLPGDTQSLEYASLLEWNNIYYNEEAAHINSKKSIIRLGLVQWQMRPFPSLESLCEQIEFFVDVVSDYQSDFILFPELFNAPLMTAYNHLTGAEAMREISNFTIPLRDKFMEYAISYNINIITGSMPYLENGVLQNVGYLCRRDGSYEMYRKIHLTPSEQSAWGMVGGDAITTYDTDCGKIGILICYDVEFPELPRLLAEEGMQILFVPFMTDTQNGYTRVRCCAQARAIENECYVAIAGSVGNLPKVHNMDIQYAQSAVFTPSDFSFPSNGIKAEATPNTETTLIADVDVDLLKELHSFGAVRNLKDRRLDIYKIVKK
;
A
#
# COMPACT_ATOMS: atom_id res chain seq x y z
N MET A 1 -4.68 -32.62 -2.05
CA MET A 1 -3.55 -32.34 -2.95
C MET A 1 -3.43 -30.84 -3.02
N ASP A 2 -2.70 -30.26 -2.05
CA ASP A 2 -2.43 -28.85 -1.99
C ASP A 2 -1.50 -28.51 -3.15
N LYS A 3 -1.99 -27.73 -4.12
CA LYS A 3 -1.14 -27.09 -5.10
C LYS A 3 -0.45 -25.93 -4.38
N GLU A 4 0.80 -26.10 -3.98
CA GLU A 4 1.69 -24.99 -3.72
C GLU A 4 1.77 -24.13 -4.98
N ILE A 5 1.09 -23.00 -4.97
CA ILE A 5 1.21 -21.97 -6.01
C ILE A 5 2.56 -21.29 -5.74
N LYS A 6 3.54 -21.49 -6.59
CA LYS A 6 4.82 -20.77 -6.49
C LYS A 6 4.57 -19.28 -6.72
N SER A 7 5.13 -18.43 -5.89
CA SER A 7 4.96 -16.96 -5.91
C SER A 7 5.34 -16.31 -7.26
N GLU A 8 6.19 -16.93 -8.05
CA GLU A 8 6.66 -16.43 -9.34
C GLU A 8 5.57 -16.39 -10.43
N ASP A 9 4.45 -17.12 -10.26
CA ASP A 9 3.37 -17.22 -11.25
C ASP A 9 2.08 -16.47 -10.84
N LEU A 10 2.09 -15.75 -9.71
CA LEU A 10 0.89 -15.13 -9.17
C LEU A 10 0.72 -13.70 -9.70
N LYS A 11 -0.18 -13.52 -10.68
CA LYS A 11 -0.56 -12.19 -11.17
C LYS A 11 -1.88 -11.76 -10.54
N ILE A 12 -1.86 -10.66 -9.77
CA ILE A 12 -3.04 -10.07 -9.15
C ILE A 12 -3.31 -8.70 -9.77
N GLU A 13 -4.55 -8.51 -10.20
CA GLU A 13 -5.00 -7.28 -10.85
C GLU A 13 -6.25 -6.75 -10.14
N LEU A 14 -6.18 -5.52 -9.63
CA LEU A 14 -7.34 -4.75 -9.16
C LEU A 14 -7.76 -3.80 -10.27
N ARG A 15 -8.99 -3.89 -10.73
CA ARG A 15 -9.54 -3.00 -11.75
C ARG A 15 -11.06 -2.83 -11.65
N THR A 16 -11.58 -1.95 -12.45
CA THR A 16 -13.04 -1.84 -12.63
C THR A 16 -13.58 -3.04 -13.39
N LEU A 17 -14.79 -3.43 -13.03
CA LEU A 17 -15.55 -4.48 -13.70
C LEU A 17 -15.98 -3.99 -15.09
N THR A 18 -15.95 -4.89 -16.07
CA THR A 18 -16.45 -4.65 -17.42
C THR A 18 -17.65 -5.55 -17.73
N LYS A 19 -18.39 -5.26 -18.81
CA LYS A 19 -19.52 -6.10 -19.22
C LYS A 19 -19.09 -7.53 -19.58
N ASP A 20 -17.88 -7.68 -20.13
CA ASP A 20 -17.32 -8.98 -20.54
C ASP A 20 -16.98 -9.90 -19.36
N ASP A 21 -16.87 -9.34 -18.15
CA ASP A 21 -16.55 -10.09 -16.95
C ASP A 21 -17.72 -10.89 -16.37
N TYR A 22 -18.94 -10.70 -16.89
CA TYR A 22 -20.14 -11.22 -16.27
C TYR A 22 -20.12 -12.74 -16.00
N LEU A 23 -19.64 -13.54 -16.95
CA LEU A 23 -19.61 -15.01 -16.77
C LEU A 23 -18.66 -15.42 -15.64
N GLY A 24 -17.47 -14.82 -15.59
CA GLY A 24 -16.50 -15.05 -14.52
C GLY A 24 -17.00 -14.55 -13.18
N LEU A 25 -17.62 -13.36 -13.14
CA LEU A 25 -18.25 -12.79 -11.96
C LEU A 25 -19.35 -13.71 -11.42
N LYS A 26 -20.25 -14.20 -12.28
CA LYS A 26 -21.33 -15.09 -11.89
C LYS A 26 -20.81 -16.40 -11.29
N SER A 27 -19.81 -17.02 -11.92
CA SER A 27 -19.18 -18.24 -11.41
C SER A 27 -18.58 -18.02 -10.04
N SER A 28 -17.79 -16.97 -9.86
CA SER A 28 -17.15 -16.63 -8.59
C SER A 28 -18.18 -16.31 -7.49
N MET A 29 -19.26 -15.60 -7.83
CA MET A 29 -20.33 -15.26 -6.90
C MET A 29 -21.11 -16.51 -6.44
N MET A 30 -21.38 -17.45 -7.34
CA MET A 30 -22.04 -18.70 -7.00
C MET A 30 -21.23 -19.52 -6.00
N GLU A 31 -19.93 -19.62 -6.18
CA GLU A 31 -19.03 -20.29 -5.23
C GLU A 31 -18.94 -19.54 -3.89
N ALA A 32 -18.87 -18.20 -3.93
CA ALA A 32 -18.77 -17.38 -2.73
C ALA A 32 -20.02 -17.51 -1.83
N TYR A 33 -21.19 -17.71 -2.43
CA TYR A 33 -22.48 -17.79 -1.75
C TYR A 33 -23.07 -19.21 -1.71
N ALA A 34 -22.27 -20.24 -1.99
CA ALA A 34 -22.75 -21.64 -2.03
C ALA A 34 -23.41 -22.10 -0.71
N GLU A 35 -22.95 -21.57 0.42
CA GLU A 35 -23.50 -21.87 1.75
C GLU A 35 -24.73 -21.02 2.14
N TRP A 36 -25.12 -20.05 1.31
CA TRP A 36 -26.25 -19.17 1.60
C TRP A 36 -27.53 -19.70 0.96
N GLU A 37 -28.37 -20.33 1.78
CA GLU A 37 -29.69 -20.79 1.36
C GLU A 37 -30.59 -19.60 0.95
N GLY A 38 -31.09 -19.62 -0.29
CA GLY A 38 -31.92 -18.54 -0.81
C GLY A 38 -31.14 -17.37 -1.41
N ALA A 39 -29.82 -17.49 -1.62
CA ALA A 39 -29.05 -16.47 -2.31
C ALA A 39 -29.63 -16.20 -3.71
N SER A 40 -29.89 -14.93 -4.01
CA SER A 40 -30.20 -14.48 -5.36
C SER A 40 -28.96 -13.87 -5.97
N PHE A 41 -28.68 -14.21 -7.24
CA PHE A 41 -27.51 -13.74 -7.94
C PHE A 41 -27.87 -12.60 -8.89
N TRP A 42 -26.96 -11.65 -9.03
CA TRP A 42 -27.10 -10.59 -10.00
C TRP A 42 -27.17 -11.17 -11.44
N GLY A 43 -28.22 -10.78 -12.16
CA GLY A 43 -28.32 -11.09 -13.58
C GLY A 43 -27.42 -10.18 -14.42
N GLU A 44 -27.12 -10.59 -15.65
CA GLU A 44 -26.27 -9.85 -16.56
C GLU A 44 -26.76 -8.41 -16.79
N THR A 45 -28.05 -8.22 -16.92
CA THR A 45 -28.68 -6.90 -17.08
C THR A 45 -28.40 -5.95 -15.92
N HIS A 46 -28.36 -6.49 -14.68
CA HIS A 46 -28.05 -5.71 -13.48
C HIS A 46 -26.58 -5.26 -13.47
N ILE A 47 -25.66 -6.20 -13.75
CA ILE A 47 -24.23 -5.89 -13.80
C ILE A 47 -23.89 -4.92 -14.92
N ASN A 48 -24.45 -5.13 -16.11
CA ASN A 48 -24.27 -4.21 -17.23
C ASN A 48 -24.77 -2.80 -16.91
N LYS A 49 -25.90 -2.70 -16.17
CA LYS A 49 -26.44 -1.41 -15.73
C LYS A 49 -25.53 -0.72 -14.72
N LEU A 50 -25.01 -1.44 -13.72
CA LEU A 50 -24.07 -0.90 -12.73
C LEU A 50 -22.79 -0.37 -13.39
N VAL A 51 -22.19 -1.17 -14.30
CA VAL A 51 -21.00 -0.78 -15.06
C VAL A 51 -21.27 0.46 -15.93
N GLU A 52 -22.49 0.60 -16.48
CA GLU A 52 -22.86 1.76 -17.30
C GLU A 52 -23.03 3.04 -16.48
N ILE A 53 -23.74 2.98 -15.33
CA ILE A 53 -24.08 4.19 -14.57
C ILE A 53 -22.97 4.65 -13.63
N PHE A 54 -22.14 3.72 -13.11
CA PHE A 54 -21.06 4.01 -12.19
C PHE A 54 -19.91 3.00 -12.33
N PRO A 55 -19.16 3.03 -13.44
CA PRO A 55 -18.09 2.05 -13.71
C PRO A 55 -17.02 2.01 -12.61
N GLU A 56 -16.62 3.15 -12.06
CA GLU A 56 -15.59 3.28 -11.04
C GLU A 56 -15.99 2.63 -9.70
N GLY A 57 -17.28 2.54 -9.41
CA GLY A 57 -17.81 1.93 -8.19
C GLY A 57 -17.95 0.42 -8.26
N GLN A 58 -17.70 -0.19 -9.42
CA GLN A 58 -17.78 -1.62 -9.64
C GLN A 58 -16.37 -2.15 -9.79
N ILE A 59 -15.79 -2.68 -8.73
CA ILE A 59 -14.39 -3.13 -8.70
C ILE A 59 -14.29 -4.64 -8.52
N CYS A 60 -13.30 -5.22 -9.16
CA CYS A 60 -12.96 -6.64 -9.01
C CYS A 60 -11.46 -6.84 -8.85
N ILE A 61 -11.10 -7.94 -8.23
CA ILE A 61 -9.73 -8.44 -8.20
C ILE A 61 -9.68 -9.74 -8.96
N LEU A 62 -8.71 -9.83 -9.89
CA LEU A 62 -8.41 -11.05 -10.61
C LEU A 62 -7.11 -11.66 -10.07
N VAL A 63 -7.10 -12.98 -9.99
CA VAL A 63 -5.91 -13.78 -9.71
C VAL A 63 -5.69 -14.67 -10.92
N ASN A 64 -4.56 -14.48 -11.61
CA ASN A 64 -4.26 -15.19 -12.86
C ASN A 64 -5.39 -15.15 -13.89
N GLY A 65 -6.09 -14.02 -13.99
CA GLY A 65 -7.20 -13.80 -14.91
C GLY A 65 -8.57 -14.31 -14.43
N ALA A 66 -8.65 -15.03 -13.31
CA ALA A 66 -9.92 -15.46 -12.70
C ALA A 66 -10.41 -14.42 -11.66
N ILE A 67 -11.71 -14.14 -11.63
CA ILE A 67 -12.29 -13.21 -10.64
C ILE A 67 -12.22 -13.84 -9.25
N ALA A 68 -11.36 -13.28 -8.40
CA ALA A 68 -11.14 -13.70 -7.02
C ALA A 68 -12.08 -13.01 -6.03
N GLY A 69 -12.60 -11.84 -6.37
CA GLY A 69 -13.54 -11.12 -5.54
C GLY A 69 -14.06 -9.85 -6.24
N CYS A 70 -15.16 -9.34 -5.71
CA CYS A 70 -15.82 -8.17 -6.28
C CYS A 70 -16.46 -7.32 -5.17
N ALA A 71 -16.54 -5.99 -5.42
CA ALA A 71 -17.27 -5.05 -4.59
C ALA A 71 -18.08 -4.11 -5.48
N LEU A 72 -19.40 -4.07 -5.27
CA LEU A 72 -20.35 -3.26 -6.02
C LEU A 72 -20.85 -2.11 -5.15
N SER A 73 -20.96 -0.92 -5.72
CA SER A 73 -21.32 0.28 -4.97
C SER A 73 -22.21 1.24 -5.79
N LEU A 74 -22.92 2.10 -5.08
CA LEU A 74 -23.65 3.24 -5.63
C LEU A 74 -23.28 4.50 -4.85
N ILE A 75 -23.27 5.65 -5.51
CA ILE A 75 -23.31 6.94 -4.80
C ILE A 75 -24.79 7.30 -4.58
N VAL A 76 -25.16 7.66 -3.35
CA VAL A 76 -26.55 7.99 -3.01
C VAL A 76 -26.62 9.27 -2.18
N ASN A 77 -27.75 9.98 -2.29
CA ASN A 77 -28.11 11.01 -1.33
C ASN A 77 -28.72 10.34 -0.09
N TYR A 78 -27.89 10.08 0.92
CA TYR A 78 -28.29 9.27 2.05
C TYR A 78 -29.39 9.89 2.93
N LYS A 79 -29.54 11.21 2.89
CA LYS A 79 -30.62 11.92 3.61
C LYS A 79 -32.02 11.47 3.16
N GLN A 80 -32.16 10.99 1.92
CA GLN A 80 -33.44 10.50 1.38
C GLN A 80 -33.84 9.14 1.97
N PHE A 81 -32.91 8.34 2.44
CA PHE A 81 -33.15 6.97 2.94
C PHE A 81 -33.10 6.89 4.46
N GLY A 82 -32.16 7.56 5.09
CA GLY A 82 -31.90 7.47 6.52
C GLY A 82 -31.48 6.07 6.96
N ASP A 83 -31.46 5.85 8.26
CA ASP A 83 -30.95 4.60 8.89
C ASP A 83 -32.02 3.49 9.00
N ASN A 84 -33.19 3.62 8.38
CA ASN A 84 -34.28 2.63 8.46
C ASN A 84 -34.72 2.11 7.07
N HIS A 85 -33.84 2.17 6.09
CA HIS A 85 -34.14 1.69 4.74
C HIS A 85 -33.95 0.16 4.63
N THR A 86 -34.61 -0.42 3.62
CA THR A 86 -34.39 -1.80 3.19
C THR A 86 -33.44 -1.85 2.01
N TYR A 87 -32.90 -3.05 1.74
CA TYR A 87 -32.05 -3.28 0.57
C TYR A 87 -32.75 -2.93 -0.75
N THR A 88 -34.01 -3.30 -0.87
CA THR A 88 -34.85 -2.97 -2.03
C THR A 88 -35.01 -1.46 -2.24
N GLN A 89 -35.21 -0.71 -1.15
CA GLN A 89 -35.33 0.76 -1.23
C GLN A 89 -34.04 1.41 -1.69
N ILE A 90 -32.89 1.05 -1.09
CA ILE A 90 -31.62 1.69 -1.40
C ILE A 90 -31.11 1.33 -2.80
N THR A 91 -31.48 0.18 -3.34
CA THR A 91 -31.14 -0.22 -4.72
C THR A 91 -32.17 0.23 -5.76
N GLY A 92 -33.24 0.96 -5.35
CA GLY A 92 -34.30 1.37 -6.24
C GLY A 92 -35.05 0.20 -6.88
N ASN A 93 -35.40 -0.79 -6.05
CA ASN A 93 -35.99 -2.06 -6.50
C ASN A 93 -35.13 -2.76 -7.56
N TYR A 94 -33.81 -2.87 -7.30
CA TYR A 94 -32.80 -3.47 -8.19
C TYR A 94 -32.60 -2.76 -9.53
N SER A 95 -33.22 -1.60 -9.74
CA SER A 95 -33.04 -0.78 -10.94
C SER A 95 -31.84 0.15 -10.88
N PHE A 96 -31.26 0.33 -9.68
CA PHE A 96 -30.17 1.26 -9.37
C PHE A 96 -30.48 2.72 -9.67
N SER A 97 -31.76 3.07 -9.79
CA SER A 97 -32.23 4.44 -10.04
C SER A 97 -31.93 5.40 -8.88
N THR A 98 -31.51 4.88 -7.74
CA THR A 98 -31.07 5.63 -6.57
C THR A 98 -29.64 6.16 -6.70
N HIS A 99 -28.88 5.70 -7.71
CA HIS A 99 -27.56 6.26 -7.97
C HIS A 99 -27.65 7.73 -8.31
N ASN A 100 -26.89 8.54 -7.58
CA ASN A 100 -26.79 9.98 -7.77
C ASN A 100 -25.32 10.42 -7.69
N PRO A 101 -24.68 10.80 -8.80
CA PRO A 101 -23.28 11.25 -8.80
C PRO A 101 -23.02 12.46 -7.88
N LYS A 102 -24.06 13.20 -7.50
CA LYS A 102 -24.00 14.33 -6.55
C LYS A 102 -24.42 13.93 -5.12
N GLY A 103 -24.52 12.64 -4.84
CA GLY A 103 -24.81 12.13 -3.51
C GLY A 103 -23.66 12.36 -2.53
N ASP A 104 -23.91 12.05 -1.26
CA ASP A 104 -23.00 12.31 -0.15
C ASP A 104 -22.35 11.05 0.43
N VAL A 105 -22.80 9.86 -0.01
CA VAL A 105 -22.38 8.57 0.55
C VAL A 105 -22.10 7.54 -0.53
N LEU A 106 -21.04 6.77 -0.39
CA LEU A 106 -20.81 5.56 -1.15
C LEU A 106 -21.53 4.39 -0.45
N TYR A 107 -22.56 3.85 -1.10
CA TYR A 107 -23.31 2.74 -0.54
C TYR A 107 -22.83 1.40 -1.12
N GLY A 108 -22.34 0.51 -0.26
CA GLY A 108 -21.94 -0.84 -0.64
C GLY A 108 -23.16 -1.74 -0.82
N ILE A 109 -23.42 -2.19 -2.06
CA ILE A 109 -24.55 -3.05 -2.38
C ILE A 109 -24.19 -4.53 -2.43
N ASP A 110 -22.94 -4.87 -2.75
CA ASP A 110 -22.48 -6.25 -2.69
C ASP A 110 -20.97 -6.32 -2.43
N PHE A 111 -20.56 -7.47 -1.88
CA PHE A 111 -19.16 -7.74 -1.57
C PHE A 111 -18.94 -9.23 -1.38
N PHE A 112 -18.04 -9.82 -2.14
CA PHE A 112 -17.68 -11.23 -1.95
C PHE A 112 -16.21 -11.50 -2.32
N VAL A 113 -15.68 -12.59 -1.76
CA VAL A 113 -14.40 -13.20 -2.12
C VAL A 113 -14.63 -14.68 -2.36
N HIS A 114 -14.16 -15.16 -3.51
CA HIS A 114 -14.19 -16.55 -3.90
C HIS A 114 -13.46 -17.43 -2.85
N PRO A 115 -14.01 -18.56 -2.45
CA PRO A 115 -13.46 -19.39 -1.36
C PRO A 115 -12.00 -19.79 -1.54
N GLU A 116 -11.56 -20.13 -2.75
CA GLU A 116 -10.18 -20.52 -3.04
C GLU A 116 -9.14 -19.40 -2.81
N PHE A 117 -9.58 -18.14 -2.86
CA PHE A 117 -8.70 -16.98 -2.67
C PHE A 117 -8.85 -16.34 -1.28
N ARG A 118 -9.60 -16.98 -0.37
CA ARG A 118 -9.64 -16.56 1.05
C ARG A 118 -8.27 -16.79 1.67
N GLY A 119 -7.88 -15.92 2.61
CA GLY A 119 -6.54 -15.94 3.19
C GLY A 119 -5.50 -15.07 2.45
N MET A 120 -5.75 -14.72 1.18
CA MET A 120 -4.88 -13.84 0.37
C MET A 120 -5.18 -12.34 0.57
N ARG A 121 -5.89 -11.96 1.61
CA ARG A 121 -6.31 -10.58 1.92
C ARG A 121 -7.07 -9.85 0.79
N ILE A 122 -7.62 -10.59 -0.18
CA ILE A 122 -8.41 -10.04 -1.30
C ILE A 122 -9.55 -9.14 -0.81
N GLY A 123 -10.24 -9.57 0.25
CA GLY A 123 -11.32 -8.78 0.85
C GLY A 123 -10.84 -7.44 1.39
N ARG A 124 -9.69 -7.38 2.06
CA ARG A 124 -9.10 -6.13 2.55
C ARG A 124 -8.79 -5.19 1.38
N ARG A 125 -8.13 -5.69 0.34
CA ARG A 125 -7.81 -4.90 -0.87
C ARG A 125 -9.06 -4.30 -1.54
N LEU A 126 -10.17 -5.05 -1.58
CA LEU A 126 -11.44 -4.52 -2.10
C LEU A 126 -12.02 -3.42 -1.21
N TYR A 127 -11.89 -3.53 0.12
CA TYR A 127 -12.30 -2.45 1.02
C TYR A 127 -11.41 -1.22 0.90
N ASP A 128 -10.09 -1.40 0.79
CA ASP A 128 -9.16 -0.29 0.58
C ASP A 128 -9.49 0.46 -0.71
N ALA A 129 -9.69 -0.27 -1.82
CA ALA A 129 -10.11 0.33 -3.09
C ALA A 129 -11.46 1.05 -3.00
N ARG A 130 -12.43 0.51 -2.23
CA ARG A 130 -13.72 1.18 -1.98
C ARG A 130 -13.55 2.46 -1.16
N LYS A 131 -12.63 2.47 -0.17
CA LYS A 131 -12.28 3.67 0.59
C LYS A 131 -11.65 4.73 -0.31
N GLU A 132 -10.73 4.34 -1.20
CA GLU A 132 -10.14 5.24 -2.20
C GLU A 132 -11.19 5.86 -3.15
N ILE A 133 -12.19 5.10 -3.58
CA ILE A 133 -13.31 5.62 -4.37
C ILE A 133 -14.09 6.68 -3.56
N CYS A 134 -14.39 6.40 -2.29
CA CYS A 134 -15.09 7.32 -1.41
C CYS A 134 -14.32 8.63 -1.22
N GLU A 135 -13.02 8.56 -1.00
CA GLU A 135 -12.14 9.72 -0.86
C GLU A 135 -12.04 10.52 -2.17
N ARG A 136 -11.83 9.84 -3.30
CA ARG A 136 -11.69 10.45 -4.63
C ARG A 136 -12.94 11.23 -5.04
N HIS A 137 -14.12 10.71 -4.72
CA HIS A 137 -15.39 11.37 -4.98
C HIS A 137 -15.79 12.36 -3.88
N ASN A 138 -14.93 12.62 -2.90
CA ASN A 138 -15.20 13.48 -1.75
C ASN A 138 -16.54 13.14 -1.08
N LEU A 139 -16.80 11.85 -0.85
CA LEU A 139 -17.98 11.38 -0.15
C LEU A 139 -17.70 11.29 1.34
N ARG A 140 -18.68 11.63 2.19
CA ARG A 140 -18.47 11.71 3.64
C ARG A 140 -18.29 10.36 4.31
N ALA A 141 -18.82 9.29 3.72
CA ALA A 141 -18.77 7.96 4.33
C ALA A 141 -19.00 6.86 3.32
N ILE A 142 -18.60 5.64 3.68
CA ILE A 142 -19.11 4.39 3.10
C ILE A 142 -20.15 3.83 4.05
N ILE A 143 -21.34 3.49 3.55
CA ILE A 143 -22.39 2.83 4.32
C ILE A 143 -22.76 1.52 3.63
N ALA A 144 -23.04 0.49 4.41
CA ALA A 144 -23.51 -0.82 3.92
C ALA A 144 -24.37 -1.53 4.95
N GLY A 145 -25.32 -2.32 4.49
CA GLY A 145 -26.04 -3.27 5.32
C GLY A 145 -25.33 -4.64 5.32
N GLY A 146 -24.62 -4.95 6.39
CA GLY A 146 -23.90 -6.22 6.54
C GLY A 146 -24.78 -7.33 7.12
N ARG A 147 -24.82 -8.47 6.45
CA ARG A 147 -25.45 -9.69 7.01
C ARG A 147 -24.75 -10.10 8.31
N ILE A 148 -25.47 -10.81 9.16
CA ILE A 148 -24.96 -11.45 10.38
C ILE A 148 -25.27 -12.96 10.35
N PRO A 149 -24.65 -13.74 9.45
CA PRO A 149 -25.12 -15.08 9.08
C PRO A 149 -25.09 -16.11 10.21
N LYS A 150 -24.29 -15.91 11.25
CA LYS A 150 -24.27 -16.80 12.41
C LYS A 150 -25.30 -16.42 13.49
N TYR A 151 -26.04 -15.34 13.31
CA TYR A 151 -27.03 -14.94 14.33
C TYR A 151 -28.10 -16.02 14.59
N LYS A 152 -28.50 -16.74 13.57
CA LYS A 152 -29.46 -17.87 13.71
C LYS A 152 -29.06 -18.88 14.81
N ASP A 153 -27.76 -19.15 14.94
CA ASP A 153 -27.23 -20.13 15.90
C ASP A 153 -27.31 -19.63 17.36
N TYR A 154 -27.54 -18.34 17.56
CA TYR A 154 -27.57 -17.70 18.88
C TYR A 154 -28.92 -17.03 19.20
N ALA A 155 -29.87 -17.05 18.29
CA ALA A 155 -31.11 -16.28 18.40
C ALA A 155 -32.00 -16.69 19.57
N ASP A 156 -31.90 -17.95 20.00
CA ASP A 156 -32.65 -18.46 21.18
C ASP A 156 -32.07 -17.91 22.50
N GLN A 157 -30.83 -17.45 22.52
CA GLN A 157 -30.12 -17.02 23.72
C GLN A 157 -29.80 -15.52 23.73
N LEU A 158 -29.64 -14.91 22.56
CA LEU A 158 -29.20 -13.54 22.42
C LEU A 158 -30.13 -12.72 21.53
N THR A 159 -30.46 -11.52 21.98
CA THR A 159 -31.05 -10.52 21.09
C THR A 159 -30.04 -10.09 20.02
N PRO A 160 -30.47 -9.57 18.84
CA PRO A 160 -29.53 -9.08 17.82
C PRO A 160 -28.51 -8.08 18.36
N LYS A 161 -28.93 -7.20 19.28
CA LYS A 161 -28.04 -6.23 19.93
C LYS A 161 -27.00 -6.91 20.82
N ALA A 162 -27.41 -7.86 21.64
CA ALA A 162 -26.48 -8.60 22.50
C ALA A 162 -25.49 -9.44 21.69
N TYR A 163 -25.96 -10.04 20.59
CA TYR A 163 -25.09 -10.74 19.64
C TYR A 163 -24.02 -9.83 19.06
N LEU A 164 -24.41 -8.67 18.55
CA LEU A 164 -23.47 -7.67 18.02
C LEU A 164 -22.40 -7.24 19.04
N GLU A 165 -22.80 -6.98 20.29
CA GLU A 165 -21.85 -6.59 21.35
C GLU A 165 -20.84 -7.72 21.64
N LYS A 166 -21.28 -8.99 21.60
CA LYS A 166 -20.39 -10.14 21.75
C LYS A 166 -19.43 -10.32 20.57
N VAL A 167 -19.87 -10.03 19.34
CA VAL A 167 -18.98 -10.05 18.17
C VAL A 167 -17.95 -8.90 18.26
N LYS A 168 -18.37 -7.69 18.65
CA LYS A 168 -17.44 -6.58 18.90
C LYS A 168 -16.43 -6.91 20.01
N GLY A 169 -16.89 -7.57 21.07
CA GLY A 169 -16.03 -8.04 22.16
C GLY A 169 -15.14 -9.24 21.82
N LYS A 170 -15.21 -9.74 20.57
CA LYS A 170 -14.50 -10.94 20.10
C LYS A 170 -14.83 -12.22 20.87
N GLU A 171 -15.98 -12.26 21.57
CA GLU A 171 -16.48 -13.45 22.24
C GLU A 171 -17.16 -14.41 21.24
N ILE A 172 -17.73 -13.87 20.16
CA ILE A 172 -18.32 -14.62 19.05
C ILE A 172 -17.63 -14.17 17.76
N HIS A 173 -17.27 -15.13 16.91
CA HIS A 173 -16.79 -14.85 15.57
C HIS A 173 -17.91 -14.99 14.56
N ASP A 174 -18.38 -13.88 13.99
CA ASP A 174 -19.24 -13.83 12.82
C ASP A 174 -18.39 -13.56 11.57
N PRO A 175 -18.41 -14.42 10.54
CA PRO A 175 -17.47 -14.29 9.42
C PRO A 175 -17.63 -13.00 8.63
N THR A 176 -18.84 -12.45 8.57
CA THR A 176 -19.11 -11.20 7.84
C THR A 176 -18.84 -9.97 8.71
N LEU A 177 -19.48 -9.91 9.89
CA LEU A 177 -19.37 -8.76 10.76
C LEU A 177 -17.96 -8.59 11.34
N SER A 178 -17.31 -9.69 11.78
CA SER A 178 -15.94 -9.63 12.31
C SER A 178 -14.94 -9.10 11.27
N PHE A 179 -15.11 -9.51 10.01
CA PHE A 179 -14.30 -9.04 8.90
C PHE A 179 -14.52 -7.53 8.62
N GLN A 180 -15.79 -7.07 8.65
CA GLN A 180 -16.11 -5.66 8.45
C GLN A 180 -15.57 -4.77 9.57
N LEU A 181 -15.67 -5.21 10.82
CA LEU A 181 -15.07 -4.50 11.96
C LEU A 181 -13.54 -4.43 11.87
N ALA A 182 -12.90 -5.50 11.38
CA ALA A 182 -11.45 -5.53 11.16
C ALA A 182 -10.98 -4.63 9.99
N ASN A 183 -11.90 -4.10 9.19
CA ASN A 183 -11.64 -3.13 8.13
C ASN A 183 -12.15 -1.73 8.47
N ASP A 184 -12.13 -1.36 9.77
CA ASP A 184 -12.45 -0.04 10.34
C ASP A 184 -13.91 0.41 10.17
N PHE A 185 -14.81 -0.51 9.83
CA PHE A 185 -16.22 -0.20 9.87
C PHE A 185 -16.74 -0.26 11.31
N HIS A 186 -17.64 0.64 11.64
CA HIS A 186 -18.36 0.61 12.90
C HIS A 186 -19.86 0.40 12.67
N VAL A 187 -20.53 -0.24 13.64
CA VAL A 187 -21.96 -0.48 13.56
C VAL A 187 -22.71 0.74 14.07
N ARG A 188 -23.53 1.36 13.21
CA ARG A 188 -24.44 2.44 13.57
C ARG A 188 -25.70 1.92 14.22
N LYS A 189 -26.29 0.86 13.63
CA LYS A 189 -27.63 0.37 13.98
C LYS A 189 -27.82 -1.07 13.53
N ILE A 190 -28.83 -1.72 14.12
CA ILE A 190 -29.39 -2.99 13.63
C ILE A 190 -30.61 -2.68 12.76
N LEU A 191 -30.63 -3.25 11.56
CA LEU A 191 -31.75 -3.20 10.65
C LEU A 191 -32.56 -4.49 10.78
N LYS A 192 -33.86 -4.39 10.82
CA LYS A 192 -34.80 -5.53 10.78
C LYS A 192 -35.51 -5.53 9.43
N GLY A 193 -35.64 -6.72 8.81
CA GLY A 193 -36.27 -6.84 7.49
C GLY A 193 -35.43 -6.16 6.38
N TYR A 194 -34.14 -5.99 6.58
CA TYR A 194 -33.25 -5.34 5.60
C TYR A 194 -33.16 -6.13 4.30
N LEU A 195 -32.96 -7.46 4.41
CA LEU A 195 -32.89 -8.38 3.29
C LEU A 195 -33.91 -9.51 3.51
N PRO A 196 -35.11 -9.38 2.93
CA PRO A 196 -36.16 -10.39 3.08
C PRO A 196 -35.69 -11.76 2.56
N GLY A 197 -35.98 -12.82 3.33
CA GLY A 197 -35.59 -14.18 2.97
C GLY A 197 -34.20 -14.61 3.44
N ASP A 198 -33.41 -13.74 4.08
CA ASP A 198 -32.14 -14.14 4.71
C ASP A 198 -32.40 -14.90 6.03
N THR A 199 -32.55 -16.20 5.91
CA THR A 199 -32.87 -17.11 7.04
C THR A 199 -31.69 -17.23 8.01
N GLN A 200 -30.47 -17.08 7.59
CA GLN A 200 -29.27 -17.21 8.42
C GLN A 200 -29.09 -16.00 9.36
N SER A 201 -29.41 -14.80 8.89
CA SER A 201 -29.41 -13.61 9.71
C SER A 201 -30.78 -13.31 10.35
N LEU A 202 -31.77 -14.13 10.13
CA LEU A 202 -33.17 -13.90 10.50
C LEU A 202 -33.69 -12.54 10.04
N GLU A 203 -33.29 -12.14 8.82
CA GLU A 203 -33.56 -10.85 8.17
C GLU A 203 -32.97 -9.64 8.90
N TYR A 204 -32.11 -9.82 9.90
CA TYR A 204 -31.38 -8.74 10.54
C TYR A 204 -30.08 -8.44 9.77
N ALA A 205 -29.71 -7.16 9.77
CA ALA A 205 -28.41 -6.70 9.26
C ALA A 205 -27.81 -5.66 10.21
N SER A 206 -26.49 -5.58 10.21
CA SER A 206 -25.76 -4.47 10.82
C SER A 206 -25.64 -3.33 9.81
N LEU A 207 -26.15 -2.16 10.12
CA LEU A 207 -25.86 -0.95 9.37
C LEU A 207 -24.46 -0.49 9.74
N LEU A 208 -23.55 -0.58 8.79
CA LEU A 208 -22.13 -0.31 8.96
C LEU A 208 -21.76 1.02 8.31
N GLU A 209 -20.83 1.74 8.92
CA GLU A 209 -20.30 2.98 8.41
C GLU A 209 -18.78 3.03 8.59
N TRP A 210 -18.10 3.50 7.56
CA TRP A 210 -16.74 3.97 7.59
C TRP A 210 -16.73 5.45 7.23
N ASN A 211 -16.12 6.30 8.07
CA ASN A 211 -16.10 7.73 7.87
C ASN A 211 -14.87 8.17 7.08
N ASN A 212 -15.07 8.93 6.03
CA ASN A 212 -13.99 9.58 5.30
C ASN A 212 -13.49 10.79 6.09
N ILE A 213 -12.33 10.66 6.73
CA ILE A 213 -11.73 11.74 7.52
C ILE A 213 -11.21 12.90 6.66
N TYR A 214 -11.07 12.69 5.35
CA TYR A 214 -10.64 13.71 4.37
C TYR A 214 -11.82 14.42 3.69
N TYR A 215 -13.05 14.10 4.10
CA TYR A 215 -14.24 14.72 3.53
C TYR A 215 -14.23 16.24 3.77
N ASN A 216 -14.41 17.00 2.70
CA ASN A 216 -14.53 18.45 2.75
C ASN A 216 -15.86 18.87 2.13
N GLU A 217 -16.77 19.42 2.94
CA GLU A 217 -18.11 19.83 2.51
C GLU A 217 -18.08 20.97 1.48
N GLU A 218 -17.04 21.79 1.51
CA GLU A 218 -16.88 22.95 0.61
C GLU A 218 -16.16 22.59 -0.71
N ALA A 219 -15.56 21.41 -0.81
CA ALA A 219 -14.83 21.01 -2.01
C ALA A 219 -15.77 20.69 -3.17
N ALA A 220 -15.47 21.22 -4.36
CA ALA A 220 -16.12 20.80 -5.59
C ALA A 220 -15.82 19.32 -5.87
N HIS A 221 -16.84 18.53 -6.26
CA HIS A 221 -16.66 17.14 -6.68
C HIS A 221 -15.82 17.09 -7.97
N ILE A 222 -14.53 16.88 -7.84
CA ILE A 222 -13.62 16.68 -8.96
C ILE A 222 -13.25 15.20 -9.00
N ASN A 223 -13.45 14.56 -10.14
CA ASN A 223 -12.92 13.22 -10.42
C ASN A 223 -11.39 13.34 -10.59
N SER A 224 -10.63 13.30 -9.49
CA SER A 224 -9.17 13.32 -9.50
C SER A 224 -8.60 11.94 -9.15
N LYS A 225 -7.46 11.59 -9.73
CA LYS A 225 -6.64 10.48 -9.22
C LYS A 225 -6.26 10.80 -7.77
N LYS A 226 -6.01 9.75 -6.96
CA LYS A 226 -5.51 9.91 -5.59
C LYS A 226 -4.33 10.87 -5.59
N SER A 227 -4.45 12.00 -4.88
CA SER A 227 -3.39 13.01 -4.78
C SER A 227 -2.56 12.84 -3.52
N ILE A 228 -3.19 12.36 -2.45
CA ILE A 228 -2.52 12.13 -1.15
C ILE A 228 -1.97 10.72 -1.12
N ILE A 229 -0.65 10.62 -1.07
CA ILE A 229 0.09 9.36 -1.01
C ILE A 229 0.66 9.20 0.39
N ARG A 230 0.35 8.09 1.04
CA ARG A 230 0.83 7.79 2.40
C ARG A 230 2.09 6.93 2.34
N LEU A 231 3.15 7.44 2.96
CA LEU A 231 4.46 6.81 3.02
C LEU A 231 4.70 6.23 4.40
N GLY A 232 5.16 4.98 4.48
CA GLY A 232 5.68 4.35 5.67
C GLY A 232 7.18 4.14 5.54
N LEU A 233 7.96 4.65 6.49
CA LEU A 233 9.41 4.49 6.50
C LEU A 233 9.81 3.66 7.71
N VAL A 234 10.60 2.62 7.50
CA VAL A 234 11.10 1.76 8.57
C VAL A 234 12.47 2.27 9.00
N GLN A 235 12.56 2.80 10.21
CA GLN A 235 13.83 3.01 10.89
C GLN A 235 14.21 1.72 11.60
N TRP A 236 15.04 0.93 10.95
CA TRP A 236 15.33 -0.47 11.27
C TRP A 236 16.44 -0.60 12.28
N GLN A 237 16.21 -1.31 13.38
CA GLN A 237 17.27 -1.62 14.32
C GLN A 237 18.07 -2.84 13.91
N MET A 238 19.36 -2.67 13.71
CA MET A 238 20.31 -3.76 13.52
C MET A 238 20.37 -4.61 14.80
N ARG A 239 20.04 -5.88 14.67
CA ARG A 239 20.12 -6.90 15.73
C ARG A 239 20.37 -8.27 15.09
N PRO A 240 21.07 -9.21 15.76
CA PRO A 240 21.24 -10.54 15.20
C PRO A 240 19.91 -11.28 14.98
N PHE A 241 19.77 -11.94 13.83
CA PHE A 241 18.69 -12.88 13.57
C PHE A 241 19.24 -14.29 13.45
N PRO A 242 18.63 -15.28 14.13
CA PRO A 242 19.13 -16.66 14.13
C PRO A 242 18.87 -17.37 12.80
N SER A 243 17.88 -16.93 12.01
CA SER A 243 17.52 -17.54 10.74
C SER A 243 16.85 -16.54 9.79
N LEU A 244 16.69 -16.95 8.53
CA LEU A 244 15.93 -16.19 7.54
C LEU A 244 14.46 -16.03 7.95
N GLU A 245 13.86 -17.07 8.51
CA GLU A 245 12.47 -17.07 8.97
C GLU A 245 12.24 -16.00 10.02
N SER A 246 13.13 -15.90 11.02
CA SER A 246 13.01 -14.87 12.08
C SER A 246 13.21 -13.46 11.54
N LEU A 247 14.01 -13.27 10.50
CA LEU A 247 14.11 -12.00 9.78
C LEU A 247 12.80 -11.70 9.02
N CYS A 248 12.23 -12.70 8.35
CA CYS A 248 10.95 -12.56 7.64
C CYS A 248 9.80 -12.20 8.58
N GLU A 249 9.72 -12.81 9.77
CA GLU A 249 8.72 -12.47 10.79
C GLU A 249 8.84 -10.99 11.23
N GLN A 250 10.06 -10.49 11.40
CA GLN A 250 10.27 -9.08 11.74
C GLN A 250 9.93 -8.13 10.58
N ILE A 251 10.24 -8.52 9.34
CA ILE A 251 9.82 -7.76 8.14
C ILE A 251 8.30 -7.71 8.07
N GLU A 252 7.63 -8.86 8.21
CA GLU A 252 6.18 -8.96 8.16
C GLU A 252 5.51 -8.08 9.22
N PHE A 253 6.04 -8.05 10.44
CA PHE A 253 5.57 -7.16 11.50
C PHE A 253 5.54 -5.69 11.06
N PHE A 254 6.62 -5.19 10.43
CA PHE A 254 6.66 -3.81 9.96
C PHE A 254 5.72 -3.58 8.77
N VAL A 255 5.61 -4.55 7.86
CA VAL A 255 4.69 -4.45 6.72
C VAL A 255 3.24 -4.41 7.22
N ASP A 256 2.88 -5.27 8.19
CA ASP A 256 1.54 -5.30 8.79
C ASP A 256 1.21 -3.97 9.47
N VAL A 257 2.09 -3.49 10.35
CA VAL A 257 1.91 -2.21 11.04
C VAL A 257 1.73 -1.05 10.05
N VAL A 258 2.60 -0.94 9.04
CA VAL A 258 2.53 0.17 8.07
C VAL A 258 1.28 0.04 7.18
N SER A 259 0.89 -1.19 6.84
CA SER A 259 -0.32 -1.43 6.05
C SER A 259 -1.61 -1.12 6.83
N ASP A 260 -1.61 -1.27 8.15
CA ASP A 260 -2.75 -0.90 9.01
C ASP A 260 -3.02 0.62 9.01
N TYR A 261 -1.99 1.43 8.77
CA TYR A 261 -2.14 2.87 8.49
C TYR A 261 -2.60 3.16 7.05
N GLN A 262 -2.94 2.13 6.24
CA GLN A 262 -3.33 2.27 4.83
C GLN A 262 -2.27 3.00 3.99
N SER A 263 -1.00 2.72 4.26
CA SER A 263 0.10 3.32 3.53
C SER A 263 0.20 2.76 2.10
N ASP A 264 0.56 3.62 1.15
CA ASP A 264 0.74 3.25 -0.25
C ASP A 264 2.11 2.62 -0.50
N PHE A 265 3.10 3.10 0.25
CA PHE A 265 4.47 2.62 0.18
C PHE A 265 5.03 2.31 1.55
N ILE A 266 5.89 1.30 1.60
CA ILE A 266 6.81 1.07 2.71
C ILE A 266 8.24 1.05 2.18
N LEU A 267 9.15 1.74 2.86
CA LEU A 267 10.57 1.81 2.55
C LEU A 267 11.39 1.15 3.65
N PHE A 268 12.17 0.13 3.32
CA PHE A 268 13.20 -0.47 4.17
C PHE A 268 14.57 0.16 3.89
N PRO A 269 15.53 0.11 4.84
CA PRO A 269 16.86 0.71 4.66
C PRO A 269 17.79 -0.08 3.73
N GLU A 270 18.94 0.51 3.44
CA GLU A 270 20.05 -0.15 2.74
C GLU A 270 20.63 -1.31 3.59
N LEU A 271 20.96 -2.41 2.93
CA LEU A 271 21.57 -3.62 3.52
C LEU A 271 20.88 -4.09 4.81
N PHE A 272 19.54 -3.95 4.87
CA PHE A 272 18.77 -4.29 6.07
C PHE A 272 18.90 -5.76 6.49
N ASN A 273 19.33 -6.65 5.58
CA ASN A 273 19.59 -8.07 5.84
C ASN A 273 21.01 -8.36 6.38
N ALA A 274 21.84 -7.33 6.56
CA ALA A 274 23.17 -7.46 7.16
C ALA A 274 23.19 -8.19 8.53
N PRO A 275 22.12 -8.13 9.36
CA PRO A 275 22.07 -8.95 10.58
C PRO A 275 22.30 -10.45 10.39
N LEU A 276 22.00 -11.01 9.23
CA LEU A 276 22.29 -12.43 8.90
C LEU A 276 23.79 -12.73 8.83
N MET A 277 24.65 -11.72 8.66
CA MET A 277 26.12 -11.89 8.69
C MET A 277 26.61 -12.46 10.03
N THR A 278 25.84 -12.33 11.09
CA THR A 278 26.21 -12.89 12.42
C THR A 278 26.55 -14.38 12.37
N ALA A 279 25.88 -15.13 11.49
CA ALA A 279 26.16 -16.56 11.28
C ALA A 279 27.52 -16.82 10.58
N TYR A 280 28.08 -15.81 9.91
CA TYR A 280 29.26 -15.90 9.06
C TYR A 280 30.45 -15.12 9.63
N ASN A 281 30.47 -14.84 10.94
CA ASN A 281 31.57 -14.11 11.62
C ASN A 281 32.95 -14.75 11.53
N HIS A 282 33.03 -16.02 11.12
CA HIS A 282 34.28 -16.72 10.88
C HIS A 282 34.87 -16.42 9.48
N LEU A 283 34.13 -15.76 8.60
CA LEU A 283 34.53 -15.36 7.27
C LEU A 283 35.01 -13.90 7.24
N THR A 284 35.71 -13.53 6.19
CA THR A 284 35.96 -12.10 5.89
C THR A 284 34.67 -11.38 5.54
N GLY A 285 34.64 -10.04 5.66
CA GLY A 285 33.46 -9.24 5.29
C GLY A 285 33.00 -9.48 3.84
N ALA A 286 33.94 -9.63 2.91
CA ALA A 286 33.65 -9.93 1.50
C ALA A 286 33.03 -11.32 1.29
N GLU A 287 33.52 -12.32 2.00
CA GLU A 287 32.97 -13.68 1.94
C GLU A 287 31.59 -13.73 2.59
N ALA A 288 31.42 -13.11 3.75
CA ALA A 288 30.13 -13.03 4.45
C ALA A 288 29.06 -12.32 3.60
N MET A 289 29.41 -11.24 2.89
CA MET A 289 28.51 -10.57 1.94
C MET A 289 28.07 -11.50 0.79
N ARG A 290 28.96 -12.37 0.30
CA ARG A 290 28.61 -13.36 -0.71
C ARG A 290 27.68 -14.44 -0.16
N GLU A 291 27.91 -14.87 1.07
CA GLU A 291 27.03 -15.85 1.71
C GLU A 291 25.61 -15.31 1.93
N ILE A 292 25.46 -14.09 2.46
CA ILE A 292 24.14 -13.52 2.68
C ILE A 292 23.41 -13.15 1.36
N SER A 293 24.14 -13.03 0.23
CA SER A 293 23.51 -12.84 -1.08
C SER A 293 22.61 -14.00 -1.51
N ASN A 294 22.83 -15.21 -0.94
CA ASN A 294 21.96 -16.37 -1.16
C ASN A 294 20.53 -16.16 -0.64
N PHE A 295 20.33 -15.22 0.29
CA PHE A 295 19.02 -14.90 0.86
C PHE A 295 18.26 -13.83 0.06
N THR A 296 18.91 -13.16 -0.89
CA THR A 296 18.33 -12.01 -1.62
C THR A 296 17.11 -12.39 -2.44
N ILE A 297 17.17 -13.49 -3.20
CA ILE A 297 16.01 -13.97 -3.96
C ILE A 297 14.89 -14.49 -3.04
N PRO A 298 15.16 -15.35 -2.04
CA PRO A 298 14.13 -15.73 -1.06
C PRO A 298 13.46 -14.53 -0.36
N LEU A 299 14.22 -13.50 -0.01
CA LEU A 299 13.68 -12.28 0.59
C LEU A 299 12.83 -11.48 -0.40
N ARG A 300 13.27 -11.32 -1.66
CA ARG A 300 12.46 -10.71 -2.72
C ARG A 300 11.10 -11.40 -2.82
N ASP A 301 11.09 -12.74 -2.87
CA ASP A 301 9.86 -13.51 -3.02
C ASP A 301 8.92 -13.32 -1.82
N LYS A 302 9.48 -13.24 -0.61
CA LYS A 302 8.71 -12.89 0.59
C LYS A 302 8.15 -11.46 0.55
N PHE A 303 8.93 -10.48 0.11
CA PHE A 303 8.43 -9.13 -0.08
C PHE A 303 7.33 -9.04 -1.14
N MET A 304 7.42 -9.84 -2.19
CA MET A 304 6.34 -9.96 -3.19
C MET A 304 5.05 -10.50 -2.57
N GLU A 305 5.15 -11.58 -1.79
CA GLU A 305 4.04 -12.15 -1.05
C GLU A 305 3.40 -11.11 -0.13
N TYR A 306 4.23 -10.37 0.63
CA TYR A 306 3.75 -9.32 1.53
C TYR A 306 3.14 -8.14 0.77
N ALA A 307 3.73 -7.68 -0.32
CA ALA A 307 3.18 -6.58 -1.12
C ALA A 307 1.75 -6.88 -1.59
N ILE A 308 1.51 -8.12 -2.03
CA ILE A 308 0.20 -8.61 -2.44
C ILE A 308 -0.75 -8.74 -1.24
N SER A 309 -0.31 -9.46 -0.20
CA SER A 309 -1.15 -9.81 0.95
C SER A 309 -1.57 -8.60 1.77
N TYR A 310 -0.69 -7.60 1.88
CA TYR A 310 -0.89 -6.41 2.68
C TYR A 310 -1.32 -5.19 1.84
N ASN A 311 -1.52 -5.36 0.52
CA ASN A 311 -1.95 -4.32 -0.41
C ASN A 311 -1.09 -3.04 -0.35
N ILE A 312 0.23 -3.19 -0.35
CA ILE A 312 1.18 -2.09 -0.20
C ILE A 312 2.33 -2.23 -1.20
N ASN A 313 2.79 -1.13 -1.80
CA ASN A 313 4.02 -1.15 -2.60
C ASN A 313 5.23 -1.17 -1.66
N ILE A 314 6.12 -2.14 -1.84
CA ILE A 314 7.29 -2.30 -0.97
C ILE A 314 8.57 -1.94 -1.73
N ILE A 315 9.32 -0.98 -1.18
CA ILE A 315 10.70 -0.71 -1.57
C ILE A 315 11.57 -1.44 -0.55
N THR A 316 12.19 -2.52 -0.99
CA THR A 316 12.87 -3.48 -0.10
C THR A 316 14.14 -2.94 0.57
N GLY A 317 14.45 -1.65 0.38
CA GLY A 317 15.76 -1.15 0.76
C GLY A 317 16.84 -1.69 -0.16
N SER A 318 17.87 -2.33 0.38
CA SER A 318 18.80 -3.05 -0.50
C SER A 318 19.43 -4.27 0.18
N MET A 319 20.03 -5.12 -0.64
CA MET A 319 20.65 -6.39 -0.26
C MET A 319 21.83 -6.69 -1.19
N PRO A 320 22.86 -7.43 -0.73
CA PRO A 320 23.90 -7.92 -1.63
C PRO A 320 23.33 -8.98 -2.57
N TYR A 321 23.66 -8.90 -3.85
CA TYR A 321 23.26 -9.85 -4.88
C TYR A 321 24.46 -10.29 -5.69
N LEU A 322 24.68 -11.60 -5.76
CA LEU A 322 25.77 -12.21 -6.51
C LEU A 322 25.22 -12.83 -7.80
N GLU A 323 25.58 -12.27 -8.93
CA GLU A 323 25.19 -12.77 -10.24
C GLU A 323 26.42 -12.92 -11.14
N ASN A 324 26.64 -14.10 -11.72
CA ASN A 324 27.78 -14.39 -12.60
C ASN A 324 29.15 -14.04 -11.99
N GLY A 325 29.31 -14.18 -10.68
CA GLY A 325 30.53 -13.84 -9.95
C GLY A 325 30.69 -12.36 -9.59
N VAL A 326 29.77 -11.50 -10.03
CA VAL A 326 29.73 -10.07 -9.73
C VAL A 326 28.81 -9.82 -8.53
N LEU A 327 29.35 -9.21 -7.48
CA LEU A 327 28.58 -8.81 -6.30
C LEU A 327 28.10 -7.36 -6.47
N GLN A 328 26.81 -7.14 -6.30
CA GLN A 328 26.17 -5.83 -6.40
C GLN A 328 25.31 -5.53 -5.16
N ASN A 329 25.06 -4.24 -4.91
CA ASN A 329 24.07 -3.78 -3.93
C ASN A 329 22.76 -3.48 -4.67
N VAL A 330 21.74 -4.30 -4.48
CA VAL A 330 20.49 -4.24 -5.23
C VAL A 330 19.27 -4.17 -4.29
N GLY A 331 18.19 -3.60 -4.78
CA GLY A 331 16.89 -3.66 -4.14
C GLY A 331 15.78 -3.93 -5.14
N TYR A 332 14.59 -4.12 -4.63
CA TYR A 332 13.40 -4.41 -5.43
C TYR A 332 12.26 -3.46 -5.08
N LEU A 333 11.60 -2.96 -6.09
CA LEU A 333 10.26 -2.41 -5.96
C LEU A 333 9.27 -3.56 -6.18
N CYS A 334 8.64 -4.02 -5.12
CA CYS A 334 7.59 -5.04 -5.16
C CYS A 334 6.25 -4.34 -5.10
N ARG A 335 5.47 -4.40 -6.20
CA ARG A 335 4.17 -3.73 -6.27
C ARG A 335 3.06 -4.62 -5.74
N ARG A 336 2.01 -4.00 -5.26
CA ARG A 336 0.80 -4.67 -4.74
C ARG A 336 -0.01 -5.42 -5.80
N ASP A 337 0.32 -5.25 -7.08
CA ASP A 337 -0.27 -6.02 -8.20
C ASP A 337 0.49 -7.31 -8.50
N GLY A 338 1.58 -7.59 -7.79
CA GLY A 338 2.42 -8.76 -7.98
C GLY A 338 3.55 -8.57 -8.99
N SER A 339 3.72 -7.38 -9.56
CA SER A 339 4.89 -7.07 -10.39
C SER A 339 6.06 -6.58 -9.55
N TYR A 340 7.28 -6.78 -10.03
CA TYR A 340 8.48 -6.22 -9.39
C TYR A 340 9.50 -5.72 -10.39
N GLU A 341 10.35 -4.79 -9.94
CA GLU A 341 11.52 -4.32 -10.68
C GLU A 341 12.72 -4.23 -9.76
N MET A 342 13.91 -4.54 -10.31
CA MET A 342 15.18 -4.46 -9.60
C MET A 342 15.82 -3.09 -9.85
N TYR A 343 16.35 -2.48 -8.80
CA TYR A 343 17.22 -1.32 -8.90
C TYR A 343 18.59 -1.62 -8.29
N ARG A 344 19.62 -0.93 -8.76
CA ARG A 344 21.02 -1.15 -8.37
C ARG A 344 21.65 0.14 -7.88
N LYS A 345 22.48 0.05 -6.85
CA LYS A 345 23.33 1.15 -6.42
C LYS A 345 24.35 1.46 -7.52
N ILE A 346 24.45 2.73 -7.92
CA ILE A 346 25.32 3.17 -9.00
C ILE A 346 26.68 3.56 -8.44
N HIS A 347 26.70 4.45 -7.42
CA HIS A 347 27.92 4.93 -6.79
C HIS A 347 28.20 4.13 -5.51
N LEU A 348 29.29 3.39 -5.55
CA LEU A 348 29.75 2.63 -4.41
C LEU A 348 30.68 3.47 -3.55
N THR A 349 30.57 3.35 -2.23
CA THR A 349 31.55 3.91 -1.31
C THR A 349 32.90 3.19 -1.44
N PRO A 350 34.02 3.82 -1.05
CA PRO A 350 35.32 3.15 -1.04
C PRO A 350 35.32 1.82 -0.27
N SER A 351 34.55 1.72 0.83
CA SER A 351 34.45 0.49 1.62
C SER A 351 33.72 -0.63 0.86
N GLU A 352 32.62 -0.32 0.16
CA GLU A 352 31.90 -1.31 -0.65
C GLU A 352 32.77 -1.85 -1.79
N GLN A 353 33.57 -0.98 -2.42
CA GLN A 353 34.48 -1.38 -3.49
C GLN A 353 35.67 -2.19 -2.95
N SER A 354 36.38 -1.67 -1.94
CA SER A 354 37.65 -2.23 -1.49
C SER A 354 37.49 -3.38 -0.48
N ALA A 355 36.54 -3.27 0.48
CA ALA A 355 36.35 -4.26 1.51
C ALA A 355 35.43 -5.41 1.09
N TRP A 356 34.41 -5.14 0.28
CA TRP A 356 33.43 -6.17 -0.12
C TRP A 356 33.57 -6.58 -1.59
N GLY A 357 34.26 -5.81 -2.42
CA GLY A 357 34.46 -6.10 -3.84
C GLY A 357 33.17 -5.98 -4.65
N MET A 358 32.31 -5.06 -4.28
CA MET A 358 31.08 -4.77 -5.01
C MET A 358 31.34 -4.00 -6.29
N VAL A 359 30.43 -4.14 -7.25
CA VAL A 359 30.42 -3.43 -8.53
C VAL A 359 29.13 -2.61 -8.64
N GLY A 360 29.23 -1.35 -9.11
CA GLY A 360 28.09 -0.47 -9.29
C GLY A 360 27.17 -0.91 -10.43
N GLY A 361 25.91 -0.46 -10.38
CA GLY A 361 24.95 -0.59 -11.48
C GLY A 361 25.27 0.36 -12.63
N ASP A 362 24.64 0.13 -13.76
CA ASP A 362 24.87 0.81 -15.03
C ASP A 362 23.64 1.55 -15.59
N ALA A 363 22.53 1.54 -14.85
CA ALA A 363 21.27 2.11 -15.29
C ALA A 363 20.58 2.93 -14.19
N ILE A 364 19.94 4.02 -14.60
CA ILE A 364 19.06 4.85 -13.79
C ILE A 364 17.75 5.04 -14.54
N THR A 365 16.62 4.85 -13.84
CA THR A 365 15.28 4.99 -14.41
C THR A 365 14.28 5.38 -13.32
N THR A 366 13.15 5.94 -13.76
CA THR A 366 11.95 6.10 -12.92
C THR A 366 11.09 4.86 -13.01
N TYR A 367 10.22 4.67 -12.02
CA TYR A 367 9.30 3.54 -11.91
C TYR A 367 7.86 4.04 -11.89
N ASP A 368 7.02 3.50 -12.76
CA ASP A 368 5.59 3.76 -12.73
C ASP A 368 4.91 2.90 -11.66
N THR A 369 4.04 3.52 -10.88
CA THR A 369 3.22 2.87 -9.87
C THR A 369 1.77 3.36 -9.97
N ASP A 370 0.86 2.67 -9.31
CA ASP A 370 -0.53 3.12 -9.19
C ASP A 370 -0.69 4.44 -8.39
N CYS A 371 0.36 4.85 -7.67
CA CYS A 371 0.44 6.10 -6.91
C CYS A 371 1.29 7.19 -7.59
N GLY A 372 1.65 7.02 -8.87
CA GLY A 372 2.46 7.96 -9.63
C GLY A 372 3.86 7.47 -9.92
N LYS A 373 4.69 8.35 -10.44
CA LYS A 373 6.05 8.05 -10.89
C LYS A 373 7.05 8.32 -9.77
N ILE A 374 7.84 7.31 -9.43
CA ILE A 374 8.83 7.38 -8.35
C ILE A 374 10.25 7.17 -8.86
N GLY A 375 11.22 7.63 -8.07
CA GLY A 375 12.64 7.32 -8.21
C GLY A 375 13.16 6.58 -6.99
N ILE A 376 14.20 5.77 -7.16
CA ILE A 376 14.87 5.07 -6.05
C ILE A 376 16.38 5.22 -6.23
N LEU A 377 17.07 5.75 -5.21
CA LEU A 377 18.52 5.91 -5.18
C LEU A 377 19.05 5.40 -3.84
N ILE A 378 20.10 4.60 -3.86
CA ILE A 378 20.63 3.97 -2.65
C ILE A 378 21.71 4.83 -2.01
N CYS A 379 21.45 5.35 -0.81
CA CYS A 379 22.42 5.98 0.10
C CYS A 379 23.32 7.00 -0.62
N TYR A 380 24.58 6.64 -0.89
CA TYR A 380 25.56 7.50 -1.51
C TYR A 380 25.14 8.09 -2.87
N ASP A 381 24.27 7.41 -3.61
CA ASP A 381 23.74 7.90 -4.89
C ASP A 381 23.02 9.26 -4.76
N VAL A 382 22.37 9.55 -3.61
CA VAL A 382 21.68 10.83 -3.41
C VAL A 382 22.64 12.02 -3.26
N GLU A 383 23.90 11.76 -2.94
CA GLU A 383 24.93 12.80 -2.84
C GLU A 383 25.33 13.38 -4.21
N PHE A 384 25.02 12.68 -5.32
CA PHE A 384 25.30 13.12 -6.70
C PHE A 384 24.06 13.81 -7.30
N PRO A 385 24.08 15.15 -7.46
CA PRO A 385 22.88 15.91 -7.86
C PRO A 385 22.38 15.58 -9.27
N GLU A 386 23.23 15.02 -10.11
CA GLU A 386 22.90 14.64 -11.49
C GLU A 386 21.79 13.56 -11.54
N LEU A 387 21.88 12.55 -10.65
CA LEU A 387 20.95 11.41 -10.69
C LEU A 387 19.51 11.82 -10.39
N PRO A 388 19.19 12.50 -9.25
CA PRO A 388 17.82 12.95 -8.99
C PRO A 388 17.32 13.93 -10.03
N ARG A 389 18.20 14.72 -10.63
CA ARG A 389 17.85 15.65 -11.72
C ARG A 389 17.36 14.91 -12.96
N LEU A 390 18.06 13.87 -13.38
CA LEU A 390 17.64 13.03 -14.50
C LEU A 390 16.28 12.36 -14.23
N LEU A 391 16.07 11.85 -13.01
CA LEU A 391 14.79 11.27 -12.63
C LEU A 391 13.66 12.31 -12.60
N ALA A 392 13.93 13.53 -12.14
CA ALA A 392 12.95 14.61 -12.14
C ALA A 392 12.55 15.03 -13.57
N GLU A 393 13.50 15.04 -14.51
CA GLU A 393 13.22 15.28 -15.93
C GLU A 393 12.32 14.20 -16.56
N GLU A 394 12.38 12.97 -16.03
CA GLU A 394 11.48 11.88 -16.42
C GLU A 394 10.11 11.94 -15.72
N GLY A 395 9.87 12.95 -14.86
CA GLY A 395 8.59 13.19 -14.18
C GLY A 395 8.45 12.53 -12.81
N MET A 396 9.56 12.22 -12.14
CA MET A 396 9.55 11.70 -10.77
C MET A 396 8.88 12.68 -9.80
N GLN A 397 7.96 12.16 -8.99
CA GLN A 397 7.24 12.92 -7.96
C GLN A 397 7.78 12.65 -6.55
N ILE A 398 8.20 11.41 -6.29
CA ILE A 398 8.72 10.98 -4.99
C ILE A 398 10.04 10.22 -5.23
N LEU A 399 11.09 10.64 -4.53
CA LEU A 399 12.37 9.94 -4.49
C LEU A 399 12.48 9.16 -3.17
N PHE A 400 12.73 7.88 -3.24
CA PHE A 400 13.02 7.02 -2.10
C PHE A 400 14.51 6.76 -1.97
N VAL A 401 15.03 6.91 -0.76
CA VAL A 401 16.46 6.76 -0.47
C VAL A 401 16.66 5.85 0.74
N PRO A 402 16.77 4.53 0.53
CA PRO A 402 17.26 3.64 1.55
C PRO A 402 18.73 3.96 1.85
N PHE A 403 19.12 4.05 3.12
CA PHE A 403 20.49 4.35 3.48
C PHE A 403 20.96 3.56 4.71
N MET A 404 22.28 3.42 4.83
CA MET A 404 22.97 2.86 5.98
C MET A 404 24.24 3.68 6.22
N THR A 405 24.37 4.28 7.39
CA THR A 405 25.51 5.13 7.74
C THR A 405 26.03 4.77 9.14
N ASP A 406 27.34 4.64 9.24
CA ASP A 406 28.08 4.26 10.46
C ASP A 406 28.35 5.46 11.38
N THR A 407 28.27 6.67 10.87
CA THR A 407 28.62 7.90 11.58
C THR A 407 27.59 8.98 11.38
N GLN A 408 27.51 9.90 12.34
CA GLN A 408 26.70 11.10 12.20
C GLN A 408 27.13 11.97 10.99
N ASN A 409 28.41 11.97 10.64
CA ASN A 409 28.90 12.67 9.45
C ASN A 409 28.36 12.06 8.16
N GLY A 410 28.35 10.73 8.05
CA GLY A 410 27.75 10.00 6.92
C GLY A 410 26.26 10.31 6.80
N TYR A 411 25.51 10.18 7.90
CA TYR A 411 24.12 10.56 7.96
C TYR A 411 23.87 12.01 7.54
N THR A 412 24.68 12.96 8.06
CA THR A 412 24.52 14.40 7.73
C THR A 412 24.65 14.65 6.24
N ARG A 413 25.60 14.00 5.55
CA ARG A 413 25.72 14.12 4.08
C ARG A 413 24.45 13.62 3.38
N VAL A 414 24.02 12.40 3.68
CA VAL A 414 22.79 11.82 3.08
C VAL A 414 21.60 12.73 3.33
N ARG A 415 21.38 13.15 4.59
CA ARG A 415 20.27 14.01 4.97
C ARG A 415 20.25 15.35 4.23
N CYS A 416 21.36 16.08 4.29
CA CYS A 416 21.45 17.41 3.68
C CYS A 416 21.33 17.33 2.15
N CYS A 417 21.95 16.33 1.52
CA CYS A 417 21.79 16.10 0.10
C CYS A 417 20.34 15.73 -0.24
N ALA A 418 19.71 14.80 0.47
CA ALA A 418 18.33 14.42 0.23
C ALA A 418 17.37 15.61 0.32
N GLN A 419 17.53 16.46 1.34
CA GLN A 419 16.74 17.69 1.49
C GLN A 419 16.99 18.67 0.33
N ALA A 420 18.23 18.84 -0.11
CA ALA A 420 18.56 19.67 -1.28
C ALA A 420 17.88 19.11 -2.54
N ARG A 421 17.84 17.77 -2.73
CA ARG A 421 17.17 17.14 -3.87
C ARG A 421 15.67 17.42 -3.89
N ALA A 422 15.02 17.46 -2.73
CA ALA A 422 13.60 17.80 -2.65
C ALA A 422 13.35 19.24 -3.15
N ILE A 423 14.18 20.19 -2.74
CA ILE A 423 14.05 21.60 -3.09
C ILE A 423 14.37 21.84 -4.57
N GLU A 424 15.54 21.42 -5.02
CA GLU A 424 16.03 21.74 -6.38
C GLU A 424 15.33 20.98 -7.51
N ASN A 425 14.71 19.82 -7.19
CA ASN A 425 13.97 19.01 -8.15
C ASN A 425 12.44 19.09 -7.96
N GLU A 426 11.98 19.91 -7.01
CA GLU A 426 10.56 20.13 -6.76
C GLU A 426 9.79 18.81 -6.62
N CYS A 427 10.30 17.91 -5.76
CA CYS A 427 9.74 16.59 -5.49
C CYS A 427 9.76 16.28 -3.99
N TYR A 428 9.06 15.24 -3.57
CA TYR A 428 9.22 14.70 -2.22
C TYR A 428 10.42 13.76 -2.18
N VAL A 429 11.14 13.74 -1.04
CA VAL A 429 12.23 12.79 -0.82
C VAL A 429 12.05 12.10 0.51
N ALA A 430 11.94 10.77 0.49
CA ALA A 430 11.77 9.92 1.66
C ALA A 430 13.05 9.14 1.93
N ILE A 431 13.67 9.31 3.10
CA ILE A 431 14.88 8.60 3.50
C ILE A 431 14.61 7.65 4.67
N ALA A 432 15.03 6.39 4.58
CA ALA A 432 14.92 5.42 5.66
C ALA A 432 16.28 4.77 5.94
N GLY A 433 16.66 4.74 7.22
CA GLY A 433 17.97 4.29 7.63
C GLY A 433 17.98 3.27 8.76
N SER A 434 19.09 2.54 8.88
CA SER A 434 19.32 1.59 9.95
C SER A 434 19.94 2.26 11.18
N VAL A 435 19.58 1.76 12.37
CA VAL A 435 20.07 2.21 13.68
C VAL A 435 20.59 1.02 14.50
N GLY A 436 21.25 1.31 15.62
CA GLY A 436 21.75 0.27 16.52
C GLY A 436 23.12 -0.28 16.11
N ASN A 437 23.45 -1.48 16.56
CA ASN A 437 24.74 -2.08 16.29
C ASN A 437 24.65 -3.61 16.15
N LEU A 438 25.66 -4.17 15.46
CA LEU A 438 25.91 -5.59 15.34
C LEU A 438 27.31 -5.91 15.86
N PRO A 439 27.50 -6.06 17.18
CA PRO A 439 28.80 -6.35 17.75
C PRO A 439 29.41 -7.62 17.16
N LYS A 440 30.67 -7.57 16.79
CA LYS A 440 31.44 -8.69 16.20
C LYS A 440 31.07 -9.01 14.74
N VAL A 441 30.32 -8.15 14.05
CA VAL A 441 30.12 -8.27 12.60
C VAL A 441 31.01 -7.24 11.91
N HIS A 442 31.95 -7.71 11.09
CA HIS A 442 32.90 -6.84 10.39
C HIS A 442 32.20 -5.80 9.53
N ASN A 443 32.59 -4.52 9.69
CA ASN A 443 32.07 -3.36 8.95
C ASN A 443 30.56 -3.04 9.18
N MET A 444 29.97 -3.55 10.27
CA MET A 444 28.56 -3.34 10.63
C MET A 444 28.39 -2.96 12.11
N ASP A 445 29.42 -2.41 12.75
CA ASP A 445 29.46 -2.25 14.21
C ASP A 445 28.39 -1.29 14.74
N ILE A 446 28.27 -0.11 14.14
CA ILE A 446 27.38 0.94 14.62
C ILE A 446 26.65 1.53 13.41
N GLN A 447 25.36 1.84 13.61
CA GLN A 447 24.54 2.52 12.63
C GLN A 447 23.87 3.74 13.25
N TYR A 448 23.88 4.87 12.54
CA TYR A 448 23.26 6.11 12.94
C TYR A 448 22.25 6.57 11.87
N ALA A 449 21.00 6.77 12.24
CA ALA A 449 19.99 7.28 11.33
C ALA A 449 18.91 8.13 12.05
N GLN A 450 18.30 8.98 11.25
CA GLN A 450 17.02 9.63 11.49
C GLN A 450 16.27 9.65 10.18
N SER A 451 15.29 8.77 10.03
CA SER A 451 14.44 8.69 8.84
C SER A 451 13.57 9.93 8.73
N ALA A 452 13.32 10.40 7.50
CA ALA A 452 12.60 11.64 7.28
C ALA A 452 11.91 11.68 5.90
N VAL A 453 10.91 12.56 5.79
CA VAL A 453 10.30 12.97 4.53
C VAL A 453 10.53 14.46 4.31
N PHE A 454 11.21 14.79 3.22
CA PHE A 454 11.50 16.17 2.80
C PHE A 454 10.55 16.62 1.70
N THR A 455 10.34 17.94 1.64
CA THR A 455 9.47 18.62 0.67
C THR A 455 10.24 19.70 -0.07
N PRO A 456 9.72 20.17 -1.18
CA PRO A 456 10.08 21.49 -1.69
C PRO A 456 9.91 22.56 -0.60
N SER A 457 10.45 23.76 -0.85
CA SER A 457 10.30 24.91 0.03
C SER A 457 9.59 26.05 -0.73
N ASP A 458 8.27 26.14 -0.54
CA ASP A 458 7.41 27.21 -1.08
C ASP A 458 6.18 27.35 -0.15
N PHE A 459 5.28 28.30 -0.43
CA PHE A 459 4.15 28.65 0.46
C PHE A 459 3.24 27.46 0.81
N SER A 460 3.04 26.52 -0.09
CA SER A 460 2.21 25.33 0.14
C SER A 460 2.93 24.21 0.94
N PHE A 461 4.20 24.39 1.26
CA PHE A 461 5.04 23.40 1.94
C PHE A 461 5.58 23.93 3.28
N PRO A 462 6.02 23.05 4.20
CA PRO A 462 6.72 23.49 5.39
C PRO A 462 7.93 24.35 5.06
N SER A 463 8.08 25.49 5.74
CA SER A 463 9.13 26.47 5.46
C SER A 463 10.56 25.94 5.62
N ASN A 464 10.74 24.91 6.46
CA ASN A 464 12.01 24.21 6.65
C ASN A 464 12.22 23.03 5.68
N GLY A 465 11.27 22.76 4.77
CA GLY A 465 11.34 21.64 3.81
C GLY A 465 11.25 20.25 4.46
N ILE A 466 10.68 20.14 5.66
CA ILE A 466 10.58 18.87 6.39
C ILE A 466 9.10 18.57 6.64
N LYS A 467 8.60 17.47 6.07
CA LYS A 467 7.23 16.99 6.32
C LYS A 467 7.12 16.21 7.62
N ALA A 468 8.07 15.32 7.86
CA ALA A 468 8.13 14.49 9.05
C ALA A 468 9.54 13.96 9.29
N GLU A 469 9.90 13.74 10.55
CA GLU A 469 11.16 13.13 10.97
C GLU A 469 10.93 12.13 12.10
N ALA A 470 11.63 11.02 12.07
CA ALA A 470 11.66 10.05 13.17
C ALA A 470 12.53 10.54 14.33
N THR A 471 12.40 9.93 15.50
CA THR A 471 13.35 10.12 16.61
C THR A 471 14.70 9.51 16.21
N PRO A 472 15.83 10.23 16.34
CA PRO A 472 17.14 9.70 16.01
C PRO A 472 17.45 8.41 16.78
N ASN A 473 18.08 7.45 16.11
CA ASN A 473 18.60 6.20 16.71
C ASN A 473 17.56 5.37 17.50
N THR A 474 16.30 5.48 17.17
CA THR A 474 15.22 4.71 17.80
C THR A 474 14.49 3.91 16.73
N GLU A 475 14.33 2.60 16.93
CA GLU A 475 13.52 1.79 16.01
C GLU A 475 12.07 2.27 16.00
N THR A 476 11.57 2.59 14.82
CA THR A 476 10.20 3.09 14.65
C THR A 476 9.74 3.01 13.20
N THR A 477 8.44 3.13 13.01
CA THR A 477 7.83 3.43 11.71
C THR A 477 7.44 4.91 11.66
N LEU A 478 7.84 5.62 10.61
CA LEU A 478 7.42 7.00 10.35
C LEU A 478 6.35 6.98 9.26
N ILE A 479 5.15 7.46 9.59
CA ILE A 479 4.05 7.59 8.63
C ILE A 479 3.90 9.06 8.26
N ALA A 480 3.82 9.34 6.95
CA ALA A 480 3.66 10.71 6.45
C ALA A 480 2.80 10.74 5.18
N ASP A 481 1.90 11.71 5.10
CA ASP A 481 1.09 11.97 3.91
C ASP A 481 1.74 13.05 3.05
N VAL A 482 1.90 12.80 1.76
CA VAL A 482 2.39 13.76 0.77
C VAL A 482 1.33 13.99 -0.30
N ASP A 483 1.12 15.24 -0.69
CA ASP A 483 0.13 15.61 -1.71
C ASP A 483 0.85 15.94 -3.02
N VAL A 484 0.71 15.05 -4.01
CA VAL A 484 1.37 15.23 -5.32
C VAL A 484 0.71 16.31 -6.19
N ASP A 485 -0.51 16.76 -5.87
CA ASP A 485 -1.12 17.88 -6.57
C ASP A 485 -0.46 19.22 -6.18
N LEU A 486 0.05 19.35 -4.94
CA LEU A 486 0.86 20.50 -4.55
C LEU A 486 2.14 20.64 -5.39
N LEU A 487 2.73 19.53 -5.86
CA LEU A 487 3.87 19.59 -6.78
C LEU A 487 3.46 20.18 -8.13
N LYS A 488 2.27 19.81 -8.65
CA LYS A 488 1.74 20.38 -9.91
C LYS A 488 1.47 21.87 -9.78
N GLU A 489 0.94 22.28 -8.62
CA GLU A 489 0.72 23.69 -8.31
C GLU A 489 2.05 24.45 -8.24
N LEU A 490 3.05 23.92 -7.54
CA LEU A 490 4.40 24.48 -7.48
C LEU A 490 5.03 24.64 -8.87
N HIS A 491 5.00 23.60 -9.70
CA HIS A 491 5.54 23.63 -11.07
C HIS A 491 4.86 24.68 -11.95
N SER A 492 3.60 25.02 -11.68
CA SER A 492 2.82 25.96 -12.47
C SER A 492 2.91 27.39 -11.94
N PHE A 493 2.83 27.57 -10.63
CA PHE A 493 2.58 28.86 -9.96
C PHE A 493 3.54 29.17 -8.80
N GLY A 494 4.52 28.32 -8.51
CA GLY A 494 5.47 28.52 -7.41
C GLY A 494 6.22 29.86 -7.50
N ALA A 495 6.60 30.38 -6.33
CA ALA A 495 7.35 31.64 -6.21
C ALA A 495 8.70 31.58 -6.94
N VAL A 496 9.35 30.43 -6.90
CA VAL A 496 10.51 30.05 -7.72
C VAL A 496 10.30 28.63 -8.25
N ARG A 497 10.73 28.37 -9.48
CA ARG A 497 10.49 27.10 -10.16
C ARG A 497 11.80 26.51 -10.61
N ASN A 498 12.53 25.96 -9.66
CA ASN A 498 13.91 25.49 -9.83
C ASN A 498 14.06 24.47 -10.96
N LEU A 499 13.06 23.63 -11.18
CA LEU A 499 13.07 22.65 -12.27
C LEU A 499 12.80 23.30 -13.64
N LYS A 500 11.83 24.23 -13.72
CA LYS A 500 11.36 24.86 -14.95
C LYS A 500 12.25 26.00 -15.43
N ASP A 501 12.76 26.82 -14.50
CA ASP A 501 13.48 28.07 -14.84
C ASP A 501 14.97 27.86 -15.14
N ARG A 502 15.40 26.60 -15.33
CA ARG A 502 16.78 26.27 -15.73
C ARG A 502 17.12 26.83 -17.12
N ARG A 503 18.33 27.29 -17.25
CA ARG A 503 18.89 27.84 -18.51
C ARG A 503 19.37 26.70 -19.41
N LEU A 504 18.41 25.89 -19.94
CA LEU A 504 18.71 24.75 -20.83
C LEU A 504 19.34 25.17 -22.16
N ASP A 505 19.32 26.48 -22.47
CA ASP A 505 20.03 27.10 -23.56
C ASP A 505 21.55 27.22 -23.31
N ILE A 506 21.98 27.19 -22.03
CA ILE A 506 23.39 27.32 -21.63
C ILE A 506 23.96 25.95 -21.23
N TYR A 507 23.21 25.15 -20.50
CA TYR A 507 23.68 23.86 -19.98
C TYR A 507 22.55 22.83 -19.91
N LYS A 508 22.92 21.56 -20.00
CA LYS A 508 22.00 20.42 -19.79
C LYS A 508 22.77 19.21 -19.24
N ILE A 509 22.06 18.38 -18.48
CA ILE A 509 22.51 17.05 -18.08
C ILE A 509 21.91 16.07 -19.08
N VAL A 510 22.67 15.08 -19.52
CA VAL A 510 22.20 14.05 -20.44
C VAL A 510 22.57 12.67 -19.92
N LYS A 511 21.64 11.76 -20.02
CA LYS A 511 21.87 10.34 -19.81
C LYS A 511 22.59 9.77 -21.04
N LYS A 512 23.66 8.98 -20.83
CA LYS A 512 24.40 8.32 -21.92
C LYS A 512 23.73 7.05 -22.37
#